data_719cdd0c1fe710b9a94ce297c7b2b30a
#
_entry.id   719cdd0c1fe710b9a94ce297c7b2b30a
#
_cell.length_a   1.000
_cell.length_b   1.000
_cell.length_c   1.000
_cell.angle_alpha   90.00
_cell.angle_beta   90.00
_cell.angle_gamma   90.00
#
_symmetry.space_group_name_H-M   'P 1'
#
loop_
_entity.id
_entity.type
_entity.pdbx_description
1 polymer ?
#
loop_
_entity_poly.entity_id
_entity_poly.type
_entity_poly.pdbx_seq_one_letter_code
_entity_poly.pdbx_strand_id
1 'polypeptide(L)'
;MALAILFTVMTGSALNACVPPERPFLPASAEQIQAYAELIRQDFEAYIAAVQDYFRCNDEERARAFLEAQEVSEDYGRFIRIVQ
;
A
#
# COMPACT_ATOMS: atom_id res chain seq x y z
N MET A 1 11.76 21.38 -37.47
CA MET A 1 12.09 20.11 -36.80
C MET A 1 11.27 19.98 -35.55
N ALA A 2 10.34 19.04 -35.56
CA ALA A 2 9.50 18.80 -34.39
C ALA A 2 10.23 17.87 -33.44
N LEU A 3 10.54 18.35 -32.26
CA LEU A 3 11.04 17.50 -31.16
C LEU A 3 9.83 16.84 -30.51
N ALA A 4 9.69 15.56 -30.76
CA ALA A 4 8.69 14.77 -30.02
C ALA A 4 9.27 14.42 -28.68
N ILE A 5 8.79 15.07 -27.62
CA ILE A 5 9.13 14.69 -26.26
C ILE A 5 8.16 13.60 -25.85
N LEU A 6 8.67 12.38 -25.81
CA LEU A 6 7.93 11.25 -25.27
C LEU A 6 7.96 11.32 -23.75
N PHE A 7 6.84 11.72 -23.18
CA PHE A 7 6.66 11.58 -21.73
C PHE A 7 6.21 10.15 -21.44
N THR A 8 7.16 9.34 -20.99
CA THR A 8 6.80 8.06 -20.38
C THR A 8 6.31 8.34 -18.98
N VAL A 9 5.01 8.24 -18.81
CA VAL A 9 4.43 8.28 -17.46
C VAL A 9 4.72 6.95 -16.79
N MET A 10 5.65 6.97 -15.86
CA MET A 10 5.95 5.78 -15.05
C MET A 10 4.88 5.64 -13.98
N THR A 11 3.97 4.68 -14.19
CA THR A 11 2.93 4.37 -13.20
C THR A 11 3.40 3.36 -12.17
N GLY A 12 4.71 3.12 -12.05
CA GLY A 12 5.28 2.07 -11.20
C GLY A 12 5.09 2.28 -9.72
N SER A 13 4.84 3.51 -9.24
CA SER A 13 4.67 3.77 -7.81
C SER A 13 3.40 3.16 -7.23
N ALA A 14 2.37 2.93 -8.07
CA ALA A 14 1.11 2.33 -7.62
C ALA A 14 1.26 0.86 -7.25
N LEU A 15 2.26 0.15 -7.83
CA LEU A 15 2.48 -1.27 -7.58
C LEU A 15 3.02 -1.56 -6.19
N ASN A 16 3.65 -0.57 -5.53
CA ASN A 16 4.24 -0.72 -4.22
C ASN A 16 3.42 -0.08 -3.11
N ALA A 17 2.27 0.49 -3.46
CA ALA A 17 1.41 1.11 -2.49
C ALA A 17 0.56 0.06 -1.77
N CYS A 18 0.67 0.01 -0.44
CA CYS A 18 -0.19 -0.83 0.36
C CYS A 18 -1.52 -0.09 0.55
N VAL A 19 -2.58 -0.64 -0.02
CA VAL A 19 -3.90 -0.02 0.01
C VAL A 19 -4.71 -0.65 1.13
N PRO A 20 -5.16 0.12 2.13
CA PRO A 20 -5.99 -0.43 3.19
C PRO A 20 -7.34 -0.90 2.65
N PRO A 21 -7.86 -2.02 3.14
CA PRO A 21 -9.17 -2.48 2.73
C PRO A 21 -10.27 -1.56 3.26
N GLU A 22 -11.36 -1.51 2.53
CA GLU A 22 -12.52 -0.73 2.93
C GLU A 22 -13.25 -1.39 4.10
N ARG A 23 -13.64 -0.59 5.08
CA ARG A 23 -14.35 -1.06 6.25
C ARG A 23 -15.71 -1.65 5.84
N PRO A 24 -16.06 -2.88 6.27
CA PRO A 24 -17.37 -3.46 5.96
C PRO A 24 -18.48 -2.72 6.68
N PHE A 25 -19.63 -2.67 6.04
CA PHE A 25 -20.82 -2.03 6.59
C PHE A 25 -21.60 -3.02 7.45
N LEU A 26 -21.98 -2.59 8.65
CA LEU A 26 -22.88 -3.35 9.52
C LEU A 26 -24.15 -2.53 9.74
N PRO A 27 -25.33 -3.04 9.33
CA PRO A 27 -26.58 -2.33 9.59
C PRO A 27 -26.82 -2.12 11.08
N ALA A 28 -27.55 -1.05 11.42
CA ALA A 28 -27.81 -0.72 12.81
C ALA A 28 -28.90 -1.60 13.45
N SER A 29 -29.84 -2.12 12.64
CA SER A 29 -30.95 -2.88 13.18
C SER A 29 -30.67 -4.37 13.17
N ALA A 30 -31.04 -5.06 14.24
CA ALA A 30 -30.91 -6.51 14.34
C ALA A 30 -31.69 -7.23 13.25
N GLU A 31 -32.83 -6.68 12.87
CA GLU A 31 -33.65 -7.26 11.82
C GLU A 31 -32.94 -7.27 10.47
N GLN A 32 -32.30 -6.16 10.11
CA GLN A 32 -31.54 -6.08 8.87
C GLN A 32 -30.29 -6.97 8.92
N ILE A 33 -29.63 -7.04 10.06
CA ILE A 33 -28.46 -7.92 10.23
C ILE A 33 -28.87 -9.36 9.98
N GLN A 34 -30.00 -9.80 10.53
CA GLN A 34 -30.48 -11.16 10.30
C GLN A 34 -30.90 -11.41 8.86
N ALA A 35 -31.56 -10.42 8.24
CA ALA A 35 -32.02 -10.56 6.87
C ALA A 35 -30.87 -10.70 5.87
N TYR A 36 -29.75 -10.05 6.11
CA TYR A 36 -28.60 -10.04 5.20
C TYR A 36 -27.37 -10.73 5.81
N ALA A 37 -27.60 -11.65 6.76
CA ALA A 37 -26.52 -12.25 7.54
C ALA A 37 -25.40 -12.87 6.69
N GLU A 38 -25.75 -13.59 5.62
CA GLU A 38 -24.75 -14.22 4.77
C GLU A 38 -23.91 -13.22 3.99
N LEU A 39 -24.52 -12.17 3.46
CA LEU A 39 -23.79 -11.12 2.74
C LEU A 39 -22.86 -10.36 3.69
N ILE A 40 -23.36 -10.06 4.89
CA ILE A 40 -22.58 -9.38 5.91
C ILE A 40 -21.38 -10.22 6.31
N ARG A 41 -21.60 -11.53 6.51
CA ARG A 41 -20.52 -12.47 6.88
C ARG A 41 -19.44 -12.49 5.81
N GLN A 42 -19.82 -12.58 4.55
CA GLN A 42 -18.88 -12.58 3.44
C GLN A 42 -18.05 -11.29 3.40
N ASP A 43 -18.70 -10.15 3.62
CA ASP A 43 -18.01 -8.86 3.63
C ASP A 43 -17.00 -8.77 4.77
N PHE A 44 -17.37 -9.22 5.97
CA PHE A 44 -16.48 -9.23 7.11
C PHE A 44 -15.30 -10.18 6.91
N GLU A 45 -15.56 -11.37 6.40
CA GLU A 45 -14.50 -12.35 6.15
C GLU A 45 -13.54 -11.87 5.06
N ALA A 46 -14.06 -11.23 4.02
CA ALA A 46 -13.25 -10.63 2.98
C ALA A 46 -12.38 -9.49 3.54
N TYR A 47 -12.93 -8.68 4.43
CA TYR A 47 -12.17 -7.62 5.09
C TYR A 47 -11.03 -8.20 5.93
N ILE A 48 -11.31 -9.23 6.71
CA ILE A 48 -10.30 -9.86 7.57
C ILE A 48 -9.15 -10.41 6.73
N ALA A 49 -9.45 -11.07 5.61
CA ALA A 49 -8.43 -11.57 4.71
C ALA A 49 -7.62 -10.42 4.09
N ALA A 50 -8.31 -9.38 3.64
CA ALA A 50 -7.68 -8.23 3.00
C ALA A 50 -6.80 -7.44 3.97
N VAL A 51 -7.18 -7.31 5.24
CA VAL A 51 -6.38 -6.60 6.22
C VAL A 51 -5.10 -7.36 6.56
N GLN A 52 -5.13 -8.70 6.53
CA GLN A 52 -3.92 -9.51 6.71
C GLN A 52 -2.93 -9.28 5.57
N ASP A 53 -3.42 -9.23 4.33
CA ASP A 53 -2.59 -8.91 3.17
C ASP A 53 -2.03 -7.50 3.25
N TYR A 54 -2.82 -6.56 3.74
CA TYR A 54 -2.40 -5.19 3.94
C TYR A 54 -1.25 -5.10 4.96
N PHE A 55 -1.35 -5.82 6.07
CA PHE A 55 -0.27 -5.85 7.06
C PHE A 55 1.01 -6.47 6.48
N ARG A 56 0.87 -7.55 5.71
CA ARG A 56 2.03 -8.17 5.05
C ARG A 56 2.69 -7.21 4.08
N CYS A 57 1.88 -6.51 3.28
CA CYS A 57 2.39 -5.50 2.35
C CYS A 57 3.17 -4.40 3.08
N ASN A 58 2.64 -3.90 4.21
CA ASN A 58 3.31 -2.88 5.00
C ASN A 58 4.63 -3.38 5.58
N ASP A 59 4.70 -4.63 6.00
CA ASP A 59 5.93 -5.22 6.53
C ASP A 59 6.99 -5.32 5.43
N GLU A 60 6.60 -5.76 4.23
CA GLU A 60 7.50 -5.85 3.09
C GLU A 60 7.99 -4.47 2.66
N GLU A 61 7.10 -3.48 2.62
CA GLU A 61 7.45 -2.11 2.24
C GLU A 61 8.37 -1.48 3.28
N ARG A 62 8.13 -1.73 4.55
CA ARG A 62 9.00 -1.25 5.62
C ARG A 62 10.40 -1.82 5.47
N ALA A 63 10.52 -3.11 5.19
CA ALA A 63 11.81 -3.75 4.99
C ALA A 63 12.55 -3.17 3.78
N ARG A 64 11.82 -2.97 2.67
CA ARG A 64 12.37 -2.37 1.46
C ARG A 64 12.87 -0.95 1.73
N ALA A 65 12.05 -0.14 2.40
CA ALA A 65 12.38 1.25 2.70
C ALA A 65 13.60 1.35 3.62
N PHE A 66 13.73 0.42 4.55
CA PHE A 66 14.88 0.37 5.45
C PHE A 66 16.18 0.15 4.67
N LEU A 67 16.18 -0.79 3.73
CA LEU A 67 17.35 -1.06 2.90
C LEU A 67 17.70 0.15 2.02
N GLU A 68 16.70 0.77 1.41
CA GLU A 68 16.91 1.97 0.60
C GLU A 68 17.48 3.12 1.43
N ALA A 69 16.94 3.35 2.62
CA ALA A 69 17.41 4.39 3.51
C ALA A 69 18.86 4.15 3.91
N GLN A 70 19.25 2.90 4.09
CA GLN A 70 20.61 2.54 4.41
C GLN A 70 21.57 2.88 3.26
N GLU A 71 21.18 2.53 2.03
CA GLU A 71 21.96 2.86 0.82
C GLU A 71 22.09 4.39 0.64
N VAL A 72 20.99 5.11 0.83
CA VAL A 72 20.99 6.57 0.73
C VAL A 72 21.90 7.20 1.78
N SER A 73 21.90 6.65 2.99
CA SER A 73 22.80 7.14 4.06
C SER A 73 24.26 6.93 3.70
N GLU A 74 24.60 5.80 3.10
CA GLU A 74 25.96 5.53 2.62
C GLU A 74 26.34 6.50 1.51
N ASP A 75 25.45 6.76 0.57
CA ASP A 75 25.67 7.72 -0.51
C ASP A 75 25.88 9.13 0.04
N TYR A 76 25.11 9.52 1.04
CA TYR A 76 25.28 10.81 1.68
C TYR A 76 26.63 10.92 2.38
N GLY A 77 27.07 9.87 3.05
CA GLY A 77 28.39 9.82 3.65
C GLY A 77 29.51 10.00 2.62
N ARG A 78 29.37 9.34 1.46
CA ARG A 78 30.32 9.51 0.36
C ARG A 78 30.34 10.95 -0.17
N PHE A 79 29.15 11.53 -0.33
CA PHE A 79 29.01 12.92 -0.75
C PHE A 79 29.72 13.86 0.19
N ILE A 80 29.52 13.70 1.50
CA ILE A 80 30.17 14.54 2.51
C ILE A 80 31.69 14.46 2.39
N ARG A 81 32.24 13.27 2.20
CA ARG A 81 33.70 13.09 2.08
C ARG A 81 34.27 13.76 0.84
N ILE A 82 33.50 13.80 -0.24
CA ILE A 82 33.95 14.39 -1.51
C ILE A 82 33.97 15.92 -1.44
N VAL A 83 32.98 16.52 -0.78
CA VAL A 83 32.83 17.98 -0.76
C VAL A 83 33.52 18.68 0.40
N GLN A 84 34.14 17.96 1.29
CA GLN A 84 34.94 18.53 2.39
C GLN A 84 36.25 19.11 1.92
#